data_638711b9a2458ec2667685a233a83974
#
_entry.id   638711b9a2458ec2667685a233a83974
#
_cell.length_a   1.000
_cell.length_b   1.000
_cell.length_c   1.000
_cell.angle_alpha   90.00
_cell.angle_beta   90.00
_cell.angle_gamma   90.00
#
_symmetry.space_group_name_H-M   'P 1'
#
loop_
_entity.id
_entity.type
_entity.pdbx_description
1 polymer ?
#
loop_
_entity_poly.entity_id
_entity_poly.type
_entity_poly.pdbx_seq_one_letter_code
_entity_poly.pdbx_strand_id
1 'polypeptide(L)'
;RQMCIRDRVTPAHTNLGLAIDLVGKDGNRTLVVAAIKNCETMGFAEFYSAYQDIVRRARDGKLTAEDFAGVTISLTNPGTIGTVHSVPRLMKGQGAIVGAGAMEYPAEFQGASDEQIAELGVGKLMTLTSTYDHRIIQGAESGDFLRTIHELLLDDAFYDEIFTAFHIPYEPVRWRRDIPAGLVDKSTRVLELIAAYRSRGHLMADIDPLMMDSDARASHPDLDVLTYGLTLWDLDRTFRVGGFHGQERMKLRDVLSILRDAYCRHVGVEYTLSLIHI
;
A
#
# COMPACT_ATOMS: atom_id res chain seq x y z
N ARG A 1 -8.37 -21.99 49.66
CA ARG A 1 -8.42 -20.79 48.73
C ARG A 1 -7.22 -20.92 47.79
N GLN A 2 -7.40 -21.49 46.62
CA GLN A 2 -6.43 -21.35 45.56
C GLN A 2 -6.52 -19.89 45.09
N MET A 3 -5.53 -19.08 45.39
CA MET A 3 -5.29 -17.83 44.71
C MET A 3 -4.87 -18.17 43.29
N CYS A 4 -5.74 -17.91 42.29
CA CYS A 4 -5.33 -17.94 40.90
C CYS A 4 -4.39 -16.75 40.70
N ILE A 5 -3.10 -17.00 40.78
CA ILE A 5 -2.07 -16.06 40.34
C ILE A 5 -2.22 -16.00 38.81
N ARG A 6 -2.64 -14.87 38.31
CA ARG A 6 -2.69 -14.61 36.85
C ARG A 6 -1.37 -13.97 36.49
N ASP A 7 -0.45 -14.77 36.00
CA ASP A 7 0.81 -14.25 35.48
C ASP A 7 0.55 -13.56 34.15
N ARG A 8 0.92 -12.28 34.05
CA ARG A 8 1.00 -11.56 32.77
C ARG A 8 2.40 -11.78 32.21
N VAL A 9 2.47 -12.45 31.08
CA VAL A 9 3.72 -12.63 30.34
C VAL A 9 3.81 -11.58 29.26
N THR A 10 4.87 -10.78 29.28
CA THR A 10 5.19 -9.84 28.20
C THR A 10 6.29 -10.49 27.35
N PRO A 11 6.02 -10.83 26.08
CA PRO A 11 7.04 -11.36 25.17
C PRO A 11 8.16 -10.34 24.96
N ALA A 12 9.40 -10.83 24.78
CA ALA A 12 10.55 -9.96 24.49
C ALA A 12 10.49 -9.37 23.06
N HIS A 13 9.82 -10.08 22.15
CA HIS A 13 9.73 -9.73 20.74
C HIS A 13 8.30 -9.80 20.23
N THR A 14 8.03 -9.05 19.18
CA THR A 14 6.75 -9.10 18.45
C THR A 14 6.86 -10.11 17.32
N ASN A 15 6.14 -11.22 17.45
CA ASN A 15 6.04 -12.26 16.42
C ASN A 15 4.65 -12.21 15.79
N LEU A 16 4.58 -11.78 14.53
CA LEU A 16 3.32 -11.63 13.80
C LEU A 16 2.90 -12.96 13.19
N GLY A 17 1.80 -13.53 13.68
CA GLY A 17 1.15 -14.69 13.08
C GLY A 17 0.31 -14.30 11.87
N LEU A 18 0.62 -14.88 10.72
CA LEU A 18 -0.17 -14.72 9.50
C LEU A 18 -1.13 -15.90 9.36
N ALA A 19 -2.42 -15.60 9.30
CA ALA A 19 -3.44 -16.58 8.99
C ALA A 19 -3.47 -16.82 7.47
N ILE A 20 -2.99 -17.99 7.04
CA ILE A 20 -2.87 -18.37 5.63
C ILE A 20 -3.87 -19.48 5.35
N ASP A 21 -4.76 -19.25 4.39
CA ASP A 21 -5.70 -20.26 3.92
C ASP A 21 -5.07 -21.10 2.80
N LEU A 22 -4.97 -22.39 3.04
CA LEU A 22 -4.39 -23.36 2.12
C LEU A 22 -5.49 -24.24 1.54
N VAL A 23 -5.50 -24.39 0.23
CA VAL A 23 -6.39 -25.31 -0.49
C VAL A 23 -5.61 -26.58 -0.78
N GLY A 24 -6.01 -27.69 -0.18
CA GLY A 24 -5.44 -29.01 -0.45
C GLY A 24 -5.80 -29.53 -1.85
N LYS A 25 -5.08 -30.55 -2.32
CA LYS A 25 -5.33 -31.19 -3.62
C LYS A 25 -6.71 -31.85 -3.70
N ASP A 26 -7.29 -32.14 -2.57
CA ASP A 26 -8.63 -32.72 -2.39
C ASP A 26 -9.74 -31.63 -2.31
N GLY A 27 -9.38 -30.37 -2.48
CA GLY A 27 -10.29 -29.23 -2.36
C GLY A 27 -10.60 -28.81 -0.92
N ASN A 28 -10.09 -29.52 0.07
CA ASN A 28 -10.25 -29.15 1.47
C ASN A 28 -9.43 -27.89 1.81
N ARG A 29 -10.02 -27.01 2.60
CA ARG A 29 -9.36 -25.79 3.08
C ARG A 29 -8.81 -25.99 4.48
N THR A 30 -7.58 -25.57 4.68
CA THR A 30 -6.92 -25.61 5.98
C THR A 30 -6.34 -24.26 6.29
N LEU A 31 -6.71 -23.68 7.45
CA LEU A 31 -6.13 -22.45 7.94
C LEU A 31 -4.91 -22.77 8.79
N VAL A 32 -3.76 -22.16 8.44
CA VAL A 32 -2.54 -22.22 9.24
C VAL A 32 -2.17 -20.82 9.69
N VAL A 33 -1.56 -20.72 10.87
CA VAL A 33 -1.06 -19.44 11.40
C VAL A 33 0.44 -19.56 11.61
N ALA A 34 1.21 -19.00 10.69
CA ALA A 34 2.67 -19.05 10.72
C ALA A 34 3.26 -17.70 11.14
N ALA A 35 4.33 -17.73 11.94
CA ALA A 35 4.93 -16.56 12.59
C ALA A 35 6.08 -15.95 11.80
N ILE A 36 6.00 -14.65 11.49
CA ILE A 36 7.18 -13.83 11.21
C ILE A 36 7.71 -13.36 12.54
N LYS A 37 8.95 -13.74 12.88
CA LYS A 37 9.53 -13.50 14.19
C LYS A 37 10.30 -12.19 14.23
N ASN A 38 10.31 -11.51 15.39
CA ASN A 38 11.05 -10.27 15.65
C ASN A 38 10.71 -9.13 14.68
N CYS A 39 9.43 -8.98 14.34
CA CYS A 39 8.97 -7.99 13.35
C CYS A 39 9.36 -6.56 13.71
N GLU A 40 9.47 -6.23 14.99
CA GLU A 40 9.83 -4.89 15.46
C GLU A 40 11.27 -4.49 15.13
N THR A 41 12.14 -5.44 14.76
CA THR A 41 13.54 -5.17 14.39
C THR A 41 13.76 -5.08 12.89
N MET A 42 12.74 -5.37 12.08
CA MET A 42 12.84 -5.45 10.63
C MET A 42 12.49 -4.11 9.98
N GLY A 43 13.27 -3.71 8.98
CA GLY A 43 12.84 -2.71 8.02
C GLY A 43 11.80 -3.30 7.05
N PHE A 44 11.12 -2.43 6.29
CA PHE A 44 10.01 -2.87 5.44
C PHE A 44 10.41 -3.91 4.38
N ALA A 45 11.58 -3.75 3.73
CA ALA A 45 12.07 -4.71 2.72
C ALA A 45 12.33 -6.09 3.33
N GLU A 46 12.93 -6.15 4.52
CA GLU A 46 13.21 -7.39 5.24
C GLU A 46 11.91 -8.08 5.67
N PHE A 47 10.98 -7.32 6.24
CA PHE A 47 9.65 -7.82 6.60
C PHE A 47 8.91 -8.41 5.39
N TYR A 48 8.91 -7.70 4.27
CA TYR A 48 8.26 -8.15 3.04
C TYR A 48 8.90 -9.43 2.48
N SER A 49 10.22 -9.53 2.53
CA SER A 49 10.94 -10.76 2.14
C SER A 49 10.55 -11.95 3.04
N ALA A 50 10.51 -11.74 4.37
CA ALA A 50 10.07 -12.76 5.32
C ALA A 50 8.60 -13.17 5.10
N TYR A 51 7.73 -12.20 4.81
CA TYR A 51 6.33 -12.45 4.45
C TYR A 51 6.21 -13.33 3.20
N GLN A 52 6.93 -12.98 2.12
CA GLN A 52 6.91 -13.78 0.89
C GLN A 52 7.44 -15.18 1.10
N ASP A 53 8.52 -15.34 1.88
CA ASP A 53 9.10 -16.64 2.18
C ASP A 53 8.13 -17.55 2.95
N ILE A 54 7.51 -17.02 4.00
CA ILE A 54 6.57 -17.81 4.82
C ILE A 54 5.32 -18.21 4.04
N VAL A 55 4.79 -17.33 3.19
CA VAL A 55 3.64 -17.62 2.32
C VAL A 55 4.01 -18.69 1.28
N ARG A 56 5.19 -18.59 0.67
CA ARG A 56 5.71 -19.59 -0.27
C ARG A 56 5.85 -20.96 0.40
N ARG A 57 6.53 -21.02 1.56
CA ARG A 57 6.72 -22.28 2.31
C ARG A 57 5.39 -22.88 2.77
N ALA A 58 4.42 -22.06 3.14
CA ALA A 58 3.08 -22.50 3.46
C ALA A 58 2.41 -23.20 2.27
N ARG A 59 2.44 -22.58 1.10
CA ARG A 59 1.86 -23.13 -0.13
C ARG A 59 2.56 -24.40 -0.60
N ASP A 60 3.87 -24.49 -0.40
CA ASP A 60 4.67 -25.66 -0.73
C ASP A 60 4.55 -26.80 0.30
N GLY A 61 3.84 -26.59 1.42
CA GLY A 61 3.76 -27.56 2.52
C GLY A 61 5.07 -27.78 3.26
N LYS A 62 5.96 -26.77 3.29
CA LYS A 62 7.30 -26.83 3.87
C LYS A 62 7.42 -26.11 5.23
N LEU A 63 6.29 -25.77 5.85
CA LEU A 63 6.30 -25.19 7.19
C LEU A 63 6.70 -26.25 8.22
N THR A 64 7.51 -25.82 9.20
CA THR A 64 7.97 -26.65 10.30
C THR A 64 7.23 -26.31 11.60
N ALA A 65 7.36 -27.11 12.64
CA ALA A 65 6.75 -26.82 13.94
C ALA A 65 7.24 -25.49 14.54
N GLU A 66 8.45 -25.09 14.22
CA GLU A 66 9.03 -23.82 14.67
C GLU A 66 8.35 -22.60 14.05
N ASP A 67 7.84 -22.71 12.83
CA ASP A 67 7.12 -21.62 12.15
C ASP A 67 5.78 -21.30 12.82
N PHE A 68 5.24 -22.21 13.63
CA PHE A 68 3.99 -22.02 14.37
C PHE A 68 4.19 -21.57 15.81
N ALA A 69 5.42 -21.57 16.29
CA ALA A 69 5.71 -21.30 17.69
C ALA A 69 5.92 -19.81 17.96
N GLY A 70 5.51 -19.36 19.16
CA GLY A 70 5.84 -18.05 19.70
C GLY A 70 5.08 -16.88 19.11
N VAL A 71 3.96 -17.09 18.42
CA VAL A 71 3.10 -16.02 17.93
C VAL A 71 2.57 -15.16 19.07
N THR A 72 2.74 -13.85 18.98
CA THR A 72 2.29 -12.88 20.00
C THR A 72 1.03 -12.14 19.61
N ILE A 73 0.90 -11.77 18.33
CA ILE A 73 -0.27 -11.13 17.72
C ILE A 73 -0.51 -11.77 16.35
N SER A 74 -1.74 -11.86 15.91
CA SER A 74 -2.08 -12.43 14.61
C SER A 74 -2.78 -11.43 13.71
N LEU A 75 -2.56 -11.59 12.39
CA LEU A 75 -3.29 -10.92 11.34
C LEU A 75 -4.03 -11.96 10.49
N THR A 76 -5.31 -11.75 10.29
CA THR A 76 -6.12 -12.50 9.34
C THR A 76 -6.75 -11.56 8.31
N ASN A 77 -6.75 -11.97 7.04
CA ASN A 77 -7.31 -11.19 5.95
C ASN A 77 -8.40 -11.98 5.20
N PRO A 78 -9.62 -12.07 5.76
CA PRO A 78 -10.75 -12.67 5.06
C PRO A 78 -11.32 -11.79 3.94
N GLY A 79 -10.84 -10.55 3.82
CA GLY A 79 -11.24 -9.63 2.76
C GLY A 79 -10.88 -10.12 1.35
N THR A 80 -9.85 -10.95 1.21
CA THR A 80 -9.47 -11.55 -0.08
C THR A 80 -10.55 -12.47 -0.68
N ILE A 81 -11.48 -12.95 0.14
CA ILE A 81 -12.63 -13.76 -0.28
C ILE A 81 -13.97 -13.02 -0.18
N GLY A 82 -13.92 -11.67 -0.06
CA GLY A 82 -15.10 -10.81 -0.04
C GLY A 82 -15.75 -10.57 1.33
N THR A 83 -15.12 -10.99 2.42
CA THR A 83 -15.67 -10.75 3.77
C THR A 83 -15.36 -9.32 4.22
N VAL A 84 -16.38 -8.47 4.33
CA VAL A 84 -16.23 -7.06 4.71
C VAL A 84 -15.89 -6.89 6.19
N HIS A 85 -16.51 -7.70 7.05
CA HIS A 85 -16.33 -7.64 8.50
C HIS A 85 -16.20 -9.03 9.08
N SER A 86 -15.21 -9.25 9.94
CA SER A 86 -15.01 -10.50 10.66
C SER A 86 -14.68 -10.26 12.13
N VAL A 87 -15.06 -11.22 12.98
CA VAL A 87 -14.64 -11.28 14.37
C VAL A 87 -13.82 -12.55 14.56
N PRO A 88 -12.50 -12.47 14.32
CA PRO A 88 -11.64 -13.64 14.38
C PRO A 88 -11.52 -14.14 15.81
N ARG A 89 -11.38 -15.46 15.96
CA ARG A 89 -11.23 -16.10 17.26
C ARG A 89 -9.79 -15.98 17.73
N LEU A 90 -9.61 -15.48 18.96
CA LEU A 90 -8.30 -15.37 19.59
C LEU A 90 -7.73 -16.77 19.89
N MET A 91 -6.49 -17.00 19.51
CA MET A 91 -5.78 -18.25 19.80
C MET A 91 -5.21 -18.23 21.21
N LYS A 92 -5.06 -19.43 21.80
CA LYS A 92 -4.48 -19.57 23.16
C LYS A 92 -3.07 -19.00 23.21
N GLY A 93 -2.82 -18.13 24.18
CA GLY A 93 -1.50 -17.52 24.42
C GLY A 93 -1.26 -16.22 23.64
N GLN A 94 -2.22 -15.77 22.81
CA GLN A 94 -2.15 -14.49 22.13
C GLN A 94 -2.96 -13.41 22.84
N GLY A 95 -2.48 -12.18 22.81
CA GLY A 95 -3.15 -11.02 23.39
C GLY A 95 -4.22 -10.43 22.47
N ALA A 96 -3.95 -10.39 21.17
CA ALA A 96 -4.84 -9.80 20.17
C ALA A 96 -4.71 -10.48 18.81
N ILE A 97 -5.75 -10.34 18.00
CA ILE A 97 -5.79 -10.68 16.58
C ILE A 97 -6.48 -9.57 15.82
N VAL A 98 -5.88 -9.14 14.71
CA VAL A 98 -6.43 -8.13 13.80
C VAL A 98 -7.05 -8.82 12.59
N GLY A 99 -8.26 -8.41 12.22
CA GLY A 99 -8.93 -8.83 11.00
C GLY A 99 -9.00 -7.70 9.99
N ALA A 100 -8.53 -7.94 8.76
CA ALA A 100 -8.68 -7.02 7.63
C ALA A 100 -9.83 -7.48 6.73
N GLY A 101 -10.84 -6.64 6.58
CA GLY A 101 -11.99 -6.89 5.71
C GLY A 101 -11.71 -6.61 4.23
N ALA A 102 -12.69 -6.89 3.39
CA ALA A 102 -12.64 -6.57 1.98
C ALA A 102 -12.54 -5.05 1.76
N MET A 103 -11.82 -4.67 0.72
CA MET A 103 -11.71 -3.29 0.27
C MET A 103 -12.78 -3.01 -0.79
N GLU A 104 -13.85 -2.35 -0.40
CA GLU A 104 -15.02 -2.10 -1.23
C GLU A 104 -15.44 -0.63 -1.21
N TYR A 105 -16.16 -0.20 -2.22
CA TYR A 105 -16.81 1.12 -2.18
C TYR A 105 -17.93 1.11 -1.13
N PRO A 106 -18.24 2.28 -0.51
CA PRO A 106 -19.39 2.41 0.37
C PRO A 106 -20.66 1.90 -0.30
N ALA A 107 -21.59 1.33 0.47
CA ALA A 107 -22.77 0.62 -0.04
C ALA A 107 -23.61 1.47 -1.00
N GLU A 108 -23.68 2.78 -0.77
CA GLU A 108 -24.40 3.77 -1.59
C GLU A 108 -23.80 3.96 -2.99
N PHE A 109 -22.55 3.55 -3.19
CA PHE A 109 -21.84 3.68 -4.48
C PHE A 109 -21.60 2.36 -5.19
N GLN A 110 -21.98 1.22 -4.63
CA GLN A 110 -21.74 -0.09 -5.24
C GLN A 110 -22.45 -0.31 -6.57
N GLY A 111 -23.51 0.46 -6.86
CA GLY A 111 -24.22 0.45 -8.14
C GLY A 111 -23.84 1.58 -9.10
N ALA A 112 -22.90 2.45 -8.73
CA ALA A 112 -22.45 3.55 -9.57
C ALA A 112 -21.47 3.07 -10.63
N SER A 113 -21.41 3.78 -11.78
CA SER A 113 -20.38 3.48 -12.79
C SER A 113 -18.99 3.92 -12.33
N ASP A 114 -17.94 3.32 -12.91
CA ASP A 114 -16.55 3.68 -12.58
C ASP A 114 -16.28 5.17 -12.85
N GLU A 115 -16.89 5.74 -13.89
CA GLU A 115 -16.77 7.15 -14.22
C GLU A 115 -17.40 8.04 -13.16
N GLN A 116 -18.59 7.68 -12.67
CA GLN A 116 -19.27 8.43 -11.60
C GLN A 116 -18.49 8.38 -10.30
N ILE A 117 -17.96 7.21 -9.93
CA ILE A 117 -17.12 7.00 -8.74
C ILE A 117 -15.86 7.86 -8.84
N ALA A 118 -15.18 7.84 -9.99
CA ALA A 118 -13.97 8.62 -10.22
C ALA A 118 -14.24 10.13 -10.21
N GLU A 119 -15.34 10.59 -10.83
CA GLU A 119 -15.73 12.00 -10.86
C GLU A 119 -16.03 12.52 -9.45
N LEU A 120 -16.76 11.75 -8.66
CA LEU A 120 -17.07 12.09 -7.27
C LEU A 120 -15.88 11.97 -6.32
N GLY A 121 -14.80 11.29 -6.73
CA GLY A 121 -13.64 11.03 -5.89
C GLY A 121 -13.97 10.12 -4.72
N VAL A 122 -14.73 9.04 -4.95
CA VAL A 122 -15.08 8.08 -3.90
C VAL A 122 -13.98 7.04 -3.75
N GLY A 123 -13.39 6.97 -2.55
CA GLY A 123 -12.39 5.96 -2.18
C GLY A 123 -13.03 4.66 -1.70
N LYS A 124 -12.29 3.56 -1.82
CA LYS A 124 -12.66 2.29 -1.20
C LYS A 124 -12.41 2.33 0.30
N LEU A 125 -13.24 1.66 1.05
CA LEU A 125 -13.12 1.50 2.49
C LEU A 125 -12.71 0.07 2.83
N MET A 126 -11.93 -0.08 3.88
CA MET A 126 -11.58 -1.37 4.47
C MET A 126 -11.86 -1.32 5.96
N THR A 127 -12.56 -2.33 6.48
CA THR A 127 -12.83 -2.44 7.91
C THR A 127 -11.70 -3.22 8.58
N LEU A 128 -11.07 -2.62 9.59
CA LEU A 128 -10.15 -3.30 10.48
C LEU A 128 -10.86 -3.64 11.79
N THR A 129 -10.70 -4.87 12.25
CA THR A 129 -11.27 -5.35 13.51
C THR A 129 -10.17 -5.84 14.44
N SER A 130 -10.34 -5.67 15.75
CA SER A 130 -9.46 -6.21 16.77
C SER A 130 -10.26 -7.09 17.72
N THR A 131 -9.84 -8.36 17.86
CA THR A 131 -10.30 -9.22 18.95
C THR A 131 -9.17 -9.39 19.93
N TYR A 132 -9.40 -9.17 21.21
CA TYR A 132 -8.36 -9.15 22.24
C TYR A 132 -8.81 -9.82 23.54
N ASP A 133 -7.84 -10.22 24.35
CA ASP A 133 -8.09 -10.78 25.69
C ASP A 133 -8.32 -9.64 26.70
N HIS A 134 -9.58 -9.40 27.04
CA HIS A 134 -9.98 -8.32 27.95
C HIS A 134 -9.42 -8.46 29.38
N ARG A 135 -8.80 -9.59 29.70
CA ARG A 135 -8.11 -9.77 31.00
C ARG A 135 -6.79 -9.01 31.07
N ILE A 136 -6.18 -8.71 29.91
CA ILE A 136 -4.87 -8.06 29.79
C ILE A 136 -4.87 -6.78 28.96
N ILE A 137 -5.87 -6.57 28.10
CA ILE A 137 -6.03 -5.41 27.22
C ILE A 137 -7.38 -4.76 27.52
N GLN A 138 -7.38 -3.45 27.73
CA GLN A 138 -8.60 -2.68 27.92
C GLN A 138 -9.16 -2.20 26.58
N GLY A 139 -10.47 -1.90 26.54
CA GLY A 139 -11.12 -1.43 25.31
C GLY A 139 -10.50 -0.16 24.73
N ALA A 140 -10.08 0.77 25.59
CA ALA A 140 -9.38 1.99 25.16
C ALA A 140 -8.03 1.68 24.50
N GLU A 141 -7.24 0.75 25.06
CA GLU A 141 -5.94 0.33 24.49
C GLU A 141 -6.11 -0.31 23.12
N SER A 142 -7.14 -1.15 22.93
CA SER A 142 -7.46 -1.74 21.63
C SER A 142 -7.93 -0.68 20.63
N GLY A 143 -8.70 0.31 21.07
CA GLY A 143 -9.13 1.45 20.26
C GLY A 143 -7.95 2.31 19.81
N ASP A 144 -7.05 2.64 20.73
CA ASP A 144 -5.82 3.41 20.44
C ASP A 144 -4.89 2.66 19.47
N PHE A 145 -4.78 1.35 19.62
CA PHE A 145 -4.01 0.52 18.69
C PHE A 145 -4.56 0.59 17.25
N LEU A 146 -5.88 0.44 17.07
CA LEU A 146 -6.50 0.56 15.75
C LEU A 146 -6.39 1.98 15.21
N ARG A 147 -6.49 3.01 16.06
CA ARG A 147 -6.30 4.40 15.68
C ARG A 147 -4.87 4.64 15.17
N THR A 148 -3.86 4.11 15.85
CA THR A 148 -2.46 4.21 15.42
C THR A 148 -2.24 3.56 14.05
N ILE A 149 -2.83 2.38 13.81
CA ILE A 149 -2.76 1.74 12.49
C ILE A 149 -3.42 2.63 11.43
N HIS A 150 -4.58 3.20 11.73
CA HIS A 150 -5.29 4.09 10.82
C HIS A 150 -4.47 5.35 10.48
N GLU A 151 -3.87 5.98 11.49
CA GLU A 151 -3.01 7.16 11.31
C GLU A 151 -1.79 6.83 10.44
N LEU A 152 -1.11 5.70 10.69
CA LEU A 152 0.02 5.24 9.86
C LEU A 152 -0.38 4.97 8.42
N LEU A 153 -1.56 4.38 8.18
CA LEU A 153 -2.06 4.13 6.82
C LEU A 153 -2.42 5.43 6.06
N LEU A 154 -2.59 6.54 6.76
CA LEU A 154 -2.83 7.86 6.17
C LEU A 154 -1.57 8.74 6.14
N ASP A 155 -0.48 8.31 6.76
CA ASP A 155 0.76 9.06 6.83
C ASP A 155 1.58 8.91 5.54
N ASP A 156 1.89 10.04 4.91
CA ASP A 156 2.73 10.08 3.72
C ASP A 156 4.13 9.47 3.97
N ALA A 157 4.72 9.71 5.16
CA ALA A 157 6.05 9.22 5.51
C ALA A 157 6.13 7.68 5.52
N PHE A 158 5.06 6.99 5.93
CA PHE A 158 4.98 5.53 5.86
C PHE A 158 5.11 5.00 4.43
N TYR A 159 4.48 5.68 3.47
CA TYR A 159 4.58 5.30 2.05
C TYR A 159 5.94 5.64 1.45
N ASP A 160 6.59 6.71 1.89
CA ASP A 160 7.96 7.06 1.48
C ASP A 160 8.96 5.97 1.88
N GLU A 161 8.81 5.39 3.08
CA GLU A 161 9.61 4.25 3.52
C GLU A 161 9.43 3.03 2.61
N ILE A 162 8.16 2.71 2.24
CA ILE A 162 7.85 1.60 1.33
C ILE A 162 8.49 1.83 -0.05
N PHE A 163 8.32 3.02 -0.62
CA PHE A 163 8.90 3.37 -1.93
C PHE A 163 10.42 3.29 -1.90
N THR A 164 11.05 3.73 -0.79
CA THR A 164 12.49 3.62 -0.58
C THR A 164 12.94 2.18 -0.50
N ALA A 165 12.25 1.35 0.27
CA ALA A 165 12.58 -0.06 0.45
C ALA A 165 12.53 -0.86 -0.86
N PHE A 166 11.64 -0.48 -1.78
CA PHE A 166 11.52 -1.11 -3.10
C PHE A 166 12.33 -0.44 -4.21
N HIS A 167 13.12 0.56 -3.90
CA HIS A 167 13.89 1.32 -4.88
C HIS A 167 13.02 1.87 -6.02
N ILE A 168 11.81 2.33 -5.68
CA ILE A 168 10.91 2.93 -6.66
C ILE A 168 11.45 4.32 -7.01
N PRO A 169 11.74 4.62 -8.29
CA PRO A 169 12.51 5.81 -8.69
C PRO A 169 11.68 7.11 -8.72
N TYR A 170 10.47 7.11 -8.18
CA TYR A 170 9.60 8.27 -8.14
C TYR A 170 8.80 8.33 -6.85
N GLU A 171 8.39 9.51 -6.45
CA GLU A 171 7.56 9.71 -5.26
C GLU A 171 6.11 9.26 -5.47
N PRO A 172 5.45 8.75 -4.40
CA PRO A 172 4.02 8.47 -4.44
C PRO A 172 3.22 9.77 -4.64
N VAL A 173 2.07 9.68 -5.30
CA VAL A 173 1.12 10.79 -5.34
C VAL A 173 0.53 10.95 -3.94
N ARG A 174 0.84 12.07 -3.28
CA ARG A 174 0.46 12.31 -1.88
C ARG A 174 -1.01 12.64 -1.75
N TRP A 175 -1.59 12.27 -0.61
CA TRP A 175 -2.96 12.61 -0.29
C TRP A 175 -3.12 14.12 -0.12
N ARG A 176 -4.09 14.69 -0.80
CA ARG A 176 -4.52 16.08 -0.63
C ARG A 176 -6.03 16.14 -0.80
N ARG A 177 -6.63 17.23 -0.31
CA ARG A 177 -8.03 17.49 -0.54
C ARG A 177 -8.29 17.63 -2.05
N ASP A 178 -9.39 17.04 -2.54
CA ASP A 178 -9.77 17.18 -3.94
C ASP A 178 -9.99 18.65 -4.33
N ILE A 179 -9.53 19.01 -5.51
CA ILE A 179 -9.74 20.35 -6.11
C ILE A 179 -10.81 20.18 -7.19
N PRO A 180 -12.00 20.80 -7.02
CA PRO A 180 -13.07 20.70 -8.01
C PRO A 180 -12.63 21.17 -9.39
N ALA A 181 -13.03 20.48 -10.44
CA ALA A 181 -12.67 20.78 -11.83
C ALA A 181 -13.11 22.19 -12.29
N GLY A 182 -14.14 22.79 -11.66
CA GLY A 182 -14.58 24.16 -11.95
C GLY A 182 -13.59 25.25 -11.56
N LEU A 183 -12.58 24.94 -10.73
CA LEU A 183 -11.55 25.90 -10.32
C LEU A 183 -10.28 25.85 -11.19
N VAL A 184 -10.06 24.74 -11.90
CA VAL A 184 -8.87 24.51 -12.73
C VAL A 184 -9.27 23.71 -13.98
N ASP A 185 -8.80 24.12 -15.14
CA ASP A 185 -8.88 23.26 -16.35
C ASP A 185 -7.88 22.11 -16.23
N LYS A 186 -8.30 21.04 -15.60
CA LYS A 186 -7.45 19.87 -15.32
C LYS A 186 -6.94 19.17 -16.59
N SER A 187 -7.67 19.25 -17.72
CA SER A 187 -7.16 18.68 -18.97
C SER A 187 -5.94 19.44 -19.50
N THR A 188 -5.96 20.77 -19.44
CA THR A 188 -4.78 21.58 -19.77
C THR A 188 -3.62 21.27 -18.84
N ARG A 189 -3.87 21.09 -17.54
CA ARG A 189 -2.83 20.74 -16.56
C ARG A 189 -2.20 19.38 -16.80
N VAL A 190 -2.97 18.40 -17.28
CA VAL A 190 -2.42 17.09 -17.68
C VAL A 190 -1.51 17.23 -18.91
N LEU A 191 -1.86 18.08 -19.88
CA LEU A 191 -1.00 18.36 -21.03
C LEU A 191 0.30 19.07 -20.63
N GLU A 192 0.24 20.03 -19.70
CA GLU A 192 1.42 20.69 -19.13
C GLU A 192 2.33 19.69 -18.40
N LEU A 193 1.75 18.76 -17.63
CA LEU A 193 2.49 17.69 -16.97
C LEU A 193 3.19 16.77 -17.97
N ILE A 194 2.49 16.36 -19.05
CA ILE A 194 3.09 15.55 -20.13
C ILE A 194 4.28 16.29 -20.77
N ALA A 195 4.15 17.61 -21.01
CA ALA A 195 5.21 18.42 -21.57
C ALA A 195 6.40 18.55 -20.59
N ALA A 196 6.13 18.68 -19.30
CA ALA A 196 7.18 18.71 -18.26
C ALA A 196 7.97 17.39 -18.21
N TYR A 197 7.32 16.24 -18.24
CA TYR A 197 8.01 14.95 -18.29
C TYR A 197 8.85 14.78 -19.56
N ARG A 198 8.37 15.26 -20.72
CA ARG A 198 9.13 15.21 -21.98
C ARG A 198 10.41 16.06 -21.92
N SER A 199 10.37 17.18 -21.22
CA SER A 199 11.52 18.09 -21.13
C SER A 199 12.46 17.80 -19.95
N ARG A 200 11.94 17.31 -18.83
CA ARG A 200 12.68 17.17 -17.56
C ARG A 200 12.59 15.80 -16.90
N GLY A 201 11.81 14.85 -17.45
CA GLY A 201 11.63 13.54 -16.86
C GLY A 201 12.94 12.78 -16.69
N HIS A 202 13.91 12.97 -17.58
CA HIS A 202 15.24 12.38 -17.49
C HIS A 202 16.02 12.76 -16.23
N LEU A 203 15.68 13.90 -15.59
CA LEU A 203 16.30 14.31 -14.32
C LEU A 203 15.93 13.39 -13.15
N MET A 204 14.87 12.59 -13.31
CA MET A 204 14.42 11.60 -12.33
C MET A 204 14.93 10.19 -12.64
N ALA A 205 15.71 10.01 -13.73
CA ALA A 205 16.22 8.70 -14.09
C ALA A 205 17.32 8.27 -13.10
N ASP A 206 17.20 7.04 -12.61
CA ASP A 206 18.24 6.39 -11.80
C ASP A 206 19.31 5.83 -12.73
N ILE A 207 20.30 6.67 -13.05
CA ILE A 207 21.40 6.34 -13.96
C ILE A 207 22.72 6.06 -13.22
N ASP A 208 22.72 6.09 -11.88
CA ASP A 208 23.90 5.77 -11.07
C ASP A 208 23.90 4.30 -10.62
N PRO A 209 24.63 3.41 -11.34
CA PRO A 209 24.70 1.99 -10.98
C PRO A 209 25.48 1.73 -9.69
N LEU A 210 26.21 2.71 -9.19
CA LEU A 210 27.04 2.59 -7.99
C LEU A 210 26.31 3.09 -6.74
N MET A 211 25.14 3.68 -6.89
CA MET A 211 24.33 4.25 -5.78
C MET A 211 25.15 5.18 -4.86
N MET A 212 26.06 5.95 -5.42
CA MET A 212 26.94 6.81 -4.62
C MET A 212 26.21 7.97 -3.99
N ASP A 213 25.05 8.37 -4.53
CA ASP A 213 24.13 9.38 -3.99
C ASP A 213 22.81 8.72 -3.55
N SER A 214 22.87 7.85 -2.53
CA SER A 214 21.72 7.11 -2.04
C SER A 214 20.58 7.96 -1.44
N ASP A 215 20.87 9.24 -1.12
CA ASP A 215 19.91 10.14 -0.49
C ASP A 215 19.21 11.09 -1.46
N ALA A 216 19.64 11.16 -2.71
CA ALA A 216 19.09 12.08 -3.70
C ALA A 216 18.14 11.37 -4.66
N ARG A 217 16.97 10.92 -4.20
CA ARG A 217 15.83 10.90 -5.10
C ARG A 217 15.49 12.37 -5.37
N ALA A 218 16.04 12.89 -6.42
CA ALA A 218 15.73 14.24 -6.86
C ALA A 218 14.26 14.28 -7.29
N SER A 219 13.39 14.57 -6.35
CA SER A 219 12.03 14.99 -6.65
C SER A 219 12.13 16.31 -7.40
N HIS A 220 11.73 16.33 -8.66
CA HIS A 220 11.69 17.58 -9.42
C HIS A 220 10.29 18.19 -9.30
N PRO A 221 10.16 19.44 -8.77
CA PRO A 221 8.84 20.04 -8.53
C PRO A 221 7.94 20.08 -9.77
N ASP A 222 8.52 20.25 -10.96
CA ASP A 222 7.75 20.29 -12.21
C ASP A 222 7.24 18.91 -12.65
N LEU A 223 7.63 17.83 -11.98
CA LEU A 223 7.15 16.46 -12.26
C LEU A 223 6.15 15.98 -11.22
N ASP A 224 5.93 16.79 -10.17
CA ASP A 224 4.91 16.52 -9.16
C ASP A 224 3.53 16.93 -9.69
N VAL A 225 2.58 16.01 -9.66
CA VAL A 225 1.20 16.23 -10.06
C VAL A 225 0.53 17.37 -9.29
N LEU A 226 0.94 17.57 -8.02
CA LEU A 226 0.40 18.63 -7.15
C LEU A 226 0.73 20.02 -7.67
N THR A 227 1.87 20.21 -8.35
CA THR A 227 2.24 21.49 -8.98
C THR A 227 1.22 21.93 -10.02
N TYR A 228 0.54 20.97 -10.64
CA TYR A 228 -0.51 21.20 -11.64
C TYR A 228 -1.93 21.22 -11.04
N GLY A 229 -2.06 21.19 -9.71
CA GLY A 229 -3.35 21.12 -9.05
C GLY A 229 -4.08 19.79 -9.28
N LEU A 230 -3.34 18.75 -9.67
CA LEU A 230 -3.84 17.38 -9.79
C LEU A 230 -3.59 16.64 -8.48
N THR A 231 -4.53 15.81 -8.08
CA THR A 231 -4.47 15.13 -6.78
C THR A 231 -4.66 13.62 -6.94
N LEU A 232 -4.53 12.88 -5.85
CA LEU A 232 -4.80 11.44 -5.79
C LEU A 232 -6.19 11.09 -6.34
N TRP A 233 -7.19 11.97 -6.14
CA TRP A 233 -8.56 11.80 -6.62
C TRP A 233 -8.69 11.87 -8.13
N ASP A 234 -7.74 12.48 -8.82
CA ASP A 234 -7.72 12.61 -10.26
C ASP A 234 -7.15 11.38 -10.98
N LEU A 235 -6.49 10.47 -10.26
CA LEU A 235 -5.79 9.32 -10.86
C LEU A 235 -6.70 8.44 -11.73
N ASP A 236 -7.94 8.24 -11.32
CA ASP A 236 -8.90 7.41 -12.04
C ASP A 236 -9.84 8.22 -12.96
N ARG A 237 -9.76 9.55 -12.93
CA ARG A 237 -10.46 10.45 -13.84
C ARG A 237 -9.83 10.45 -15.22
N THR A 238 -10.67 10.61 -16.24
CA THR A 238 -10.26 10.60 -17.65
C THR A 238 -10.11 12.01 -18.19
N PHE A 239 -8.94 12.32 -18.72
CA PHE A 239 -8.60 13.64 -19.27
C PHE A 239 -8.31 13.57 -20.76
N ARG A 240 -8.41 14.71 -21.47
CA ARG A 240 -7.89 14.86 -22.82
C ARG A 240 -6.36 14.92 -22.77
N VAL A 241 -5.70 14.11 -23.60
CA VAL A 241 -4.23 13.98 -23.60
C VAL A 241 -3.59 14.34 -24.94
N GLY A 242 -4.39 14.91 -25.88
CA GLY A 242 -3.89 15.46 -27.14
C GLY A 242 -3.11 14.46 -27.99
N GLY A 243 -3.62 13.25 -28.16
CA GLY A 243 -2.97 12.20 -28.94
C GLY A 243 -1.77 11.51 -28.24
N PHE A 244 -1.55 11.76 -26.96
CA PHE A 244 -0.48 11.08 -26.20
C PHE A 244 -0.67 9.56 -26.25
N HIS A 245 0.40 8.84 -26.60
CA HIS A 245 0.39 7.39 -26.80
C HIS A 245 -0.71 6.90 -27.79
N GLY A 246 -1.08 7.73 -28.77
CA GLY A 246 -2.12 7.42 -29.77
C GLY A 246 -3.56 7.49 -29.23
N GLN A 247 -3.77 8.04 -28.04
CA GLN A 247 -5.08 8.17 -27.40
C GLN A 247 -5.52 9.64 -27.31
N GLU A 248 -6.81 9.88 -27.51
CA GLU A 248 -7.39 11.22 -27.29
C GLU A 248 -7.70 11.47 -25.79
N ARG A 249 -8.04 10.39 -25.07
CA ARG A 249 -8.40 10.45 -23.66
C ARG A 249 -7.78 9.29 -22.91
N MET A 250 -7.26 9.57 -21.71
CA MET A 250 -6.66 8.57 -20.84
C MET A 250 -6.94 8.90 -19.37
N LYS A 251 -6.90 7.89 -18.49
CA LYS A 251 -6.87 8.11 -17.05
C LYS A 251 -5.51 8.69 -16.66
N LEU A 252 -5.49 9.59 -15.67
CA LEU A 252 -4.22 10.18 -15.20
C LEU A 252 -3.24 9.12 -14.72
N ARG A 253 -3.72 8.08 -14.08
CA ARG A 253 -2.93 6.92 -13.64
C ARG A 253 -2.12 6.31 -14.79
N ASP A 254 -2.77 6.08 -15.93
CA ASP A 254 -2.14 5.46 -17.08
C ASP A 254 -1.12 6.41 -17.74
N VAL A 255 -1.46 7.71 -17.80
CA VAL A 255 -0.54 8.76 -18.26
C VAL A 255 0.73 8.77 -17.42
N LEU A 256 0.59 8.80 -16.09
CA LEU A 256 1.73 8.79 -15.16
C LEU A 256 2.56 7.51 -15.28
N SER A 257 1.91 6.35 -15.41
CA SER A 257 2.62 5.07 -15.58
C SER A 257 3.50 5.09 -16.82
N ILE A 258 2.96 5.52 -17.96
CA ILE A 258 3.71 5.60 -19.22
C ILE A 258 4.87 6.62 -19.12
N LEU A 259 4.61 7.80 -18.55
CA LEU A 259 5.64 8.84 -18.39
C LEU A 259 6.77 8.39 -17.47
N ARG A 260 6.44 7.83 -16.32
CA ARG A 260 7.41 7.32 -15.35
C ARG A 260 8.22 6.15 -15.90
N ASP A 261 7.57 5.24 -16.62
CA ASP A 261 8.25 4.12 -17.28
C ASP A 261 9.20 4.59 -18.40
N ALA A 262 8.82 5.64 -19.13
CA ALA A 262 9.63 6.16 -20.22
C ALA A 262 10.82 7.02 -19.75
N TYR A 263 10.66 7.79 -18.67
CA TYR A 263 11.63 8.83 -18.32
C TYR A 263 12.32 8.65 -16.96
N CYS A 264 11.71 7.92 -16.01
CA CYS A 264 12.17 7.88 -14.62
C CYS A 264 12.80 6.56 -14.20
N ARG A 265 13.15 5.67 -15.14
CA ARG A 265 13.83 4.40 -14.84
C ARG A 265 15.35 4.55 -14.97
N HIS A 266 16.04 3.53 -15.46
CA HIS A 266 17.50 3.45 -15.53
C HIS A 266 18.10 4.07 -16.80
N VAL A 267 17.30 4.74 -17.64
CA VAL A 267 17.76 5.38 -18.87
C VAL A 267 17.25 6.82 -18.88
N GLY A 268 18.17 7.78 -18.84
CA GLY A 268 17.87 9.19 -19.01
C GLY A 268 17.76 9.56 -20.48
N VAL A 269 16.56 9.86 -20.98
CA VAL A 269 16.34 10.32 -22.35
C VAL A 269 15.95 11.79 -22.34
N GLU A 270 16.84 12.63 -22.89
CA GLU A 270 16.56 14.04 -23.12
C GLU A 270 16.13 14.25 -24.58
N TYR A 271 14.82 14.27 -24.79
CA TYR A 271 14.24 14.28 -26.14
C TYR A 271 14.20 15.67 -26.77
N THR A 272 14.12 16.74 -25.96
CA THR A 272 13.88 18.11 -26.47
C THR A 272 15.15 18.82 -26.98
N LEU A 273 16.34 18.35 -26.64
CA LEU A 273 17.59 18.96 -27.10
C LEU A 273 17.81 18.74 -28.62
N SER A 274 17.20 17.72 -29.20
CA SER A 274 17.39 17.38 -30.61
C SER A 274 16.57 18.25 -31.59
N LEU A 275 15.62 19.03 -31.10
CA LEU A 275 14.75 19.86 -31.96
C LEU A 275 15.33 21.26 -32.28
N ILE A 276 16.48 21.62 -31.69
CA ILE A 276 17.14 22.91 -31.94
C ILE A 276 17.99 22.89 -33.23
N HIS A 277 18.21 21.72 -33.83
CA HIS A 277 19.09 21.55 -34.99
C HIS A 277 18.42 20.97 -36.24
N ILE A 278 17.09 21.08 -36.35
CA ILE A 278 16.38 20.73 -37.62
C ILE A 278 15.81 21.99 -38.21
#